data_1a41c755e9c47a2e9f39d9232842d9c4
#
_entry.id   1a41c755e9c47a2e9f39d9232842d9c4
#
_cell.length_a   1.000
_cell.length_b   1.000
_cell.length_c   1.000
_cell.angle_alpha   90.00
_cell.angle_beta   90.00
_cell.angle_gamma   90.00
#
_symmetry.space_group_name_H-M   'P 1'
#
loop_
_entity.id
_entity.type
_entity.pdbx_description
1 polymer ?
#
loop_
_entity_poly.entity_id
_entity_poly.type
_entity_poly.pdbx_seq_one_letter_code
_entity_poly.pdbx_strand_id
1 'polypeptide(L)'
;MTEIVVFFAWTWCLYVIHRSVHVIPILRELHWDHHRYVNTHSTGWQWNNLLLFNDTWPSTADLWITEVIPTVIFSYITGEWWVIWFYYVWAALLQETLEHNPKVNVYPWLTSGKWHLVHHKNTRNNYGVFTPLWDMVFRTHNFKDQQ
;
A
#
# COMPACT_ATOMS: atom_id res chain seq x y z
N MET A 1 12.26 -19.02 9.20
CA MET A 1 11.96 -18.98 7.74
C MET A 1 13.02 -18.13 7.08
N THR A 2 13.26 -18.29 5.78
CA THR A 2 14.13 -17.34 5.10
C THR A 2 13.39 -15.99 5.00
N GLU A 3 14.11 -14.89 5.15
CA GLU A 3 13.53 -13.52 5.11
C GLU A 3 12.73 -13.26 3.82
N ILE A 4 13.16 -13.86 2.71
CA ILE A 4 12.44 -13.80 1.43
C ILE A 4 11.02 -14.40 1.54
N VAL A 5 10.87 -15.56 2.18
CA VAL A 5 9.56 -16.21 2.37
C VAL A 5 8.69 -15.37 3.27
N VAL A 6 9.27 -14.83 4.35
CA VAL A 6 8.57 -13.93 5.27
C VAL A 6 8.07 -12.68 4.55
N PHE A 7 8.93 -12.04 3.75
CA PHE A 7 8.57 -10.87 2.95
C PHE A 7 7.38 -11.15 2.03
N PHE A 8 7.42 -12.24 1.27
CA PHE A 8 6.31 -12.56 0.38
C PHE A 8 5.03 -12.96 1.14
N ALA A 9 5.13 -13.68 2.26
CA ALA A 9 3.96 -13.99 3.08
C ALA A 9 3.31 -12.72 3.65
N TRP A 10 4.10 -11.79 4.15
CA TRP A 10 3.63 -10.51 4.67
C TRP A 10 2.96 -9.66 3.56
N THR A 11 3.62 -9.49 2.41
CA THR A 11 3.07 -8.72 1.28
C THR A 11 1.83 -9.37 0.69
N TRP A 12 1.68 -10.70 0.79
CA TRP A 12 0.42 -11.38 0.46
C TRP A 12 -0.71 -10.98 1.42
N CYS A 13 -0.44 -10.94 2.72
CA CYS A 13 -1.42 -10.48 3.70
C CYS A 13 -1.90 -9.05 3.39
N LEU A 14 -0.97 -8.13 3.12
CA LEU A 14 -1.31 -6.76 2.74
C LEU A 14 -2.13 -6.70 1.45
N TYR A 15 -1.75 -7.47 0.43
CA TYR A 15 -2.51 -7.60 -0.81
C TYR A 15 -3.96 -8.04 -0.57
N VAL A 16 -4.16 -9.10 0.24
CA VAL A 16 -5.51 -9.61 0.55
C VAL A 16 -6.33 -8.56 1.29
N ILE A 17 -5.73 -7.88 2.25
CA ILE A 17 -6.40 -6.82 3.02
C ILE A 17 -6.77 -5.66 2.09
N HIS A 18 -5.83 -5.13 1.33
CA HIS A 18 -6.07 -4.02 0.40
C HIS A 18 -7.17 -4.37 -0.62
N ARG A 19 -7.15 -5.56 -1.18
CA ARG A 19 -8.23 -6.02 -2.05
C ARG A 19 -9.58 -6.11 -1.34
N SER A 20 -9.58 -6.53 -0.07
CA SER A 20 -10.80 -6.69 0.73
C SER A 20 -11.45 -5.36 1.09
N VAL A 21 -10.67 -4.29 1.30
CA VAL A 21 -11.23 -2.96 1.62
C VAL A 21 -12.05 -2.39 0.47
N HIS A 22 -11.76 -2.76 -0.77
CA HIS A 22 -12.60 -2.37 -1.91
C HIS A 22 -13.97 -3.08 -1.97
N VAL A 23 -14.14 -4.16 -1.19
CA VAL A 23 -15.37 -4.97 -1.18
C VAL A 23 -16.19 -4.73 0.08
N ILE A 24 -15.54 -4.57 1.23
CA ILE A 24 -16.20 -4.38 2.53
C ILE A 24 -16.68 -2.92 2.66
N PRO A 25 -18.00 -2.63 2.74
CA PRO A 25 -18.53 -1.29 2.60
C PRO A 25 -17.93 -0.26 3.56
N ILE A 26 -17.81 -0.59 4.86
CA ILE A 26 -17.29 0.35 5.86
C ILE A 26 -15.80 0.67 5.64
N LEU A 27 -15.00 -0.31 5.25
CA LEU A 27 -13.57 -0.11 4.97
C LEU A 27 -13.40 0.62 3.63
N ARG A 28 -14.26 0.34 2.66
CA ARG A 28 -14.25 1.03 1.38
C ARG A 28 -14.45 2.54 1.53
N GLU A 29 -15.33 2.99 2.40
CA GLU A 29 -15.54 4.43 2.62
C GLU A 29 -14.29 5.12 3.18
N LEU A 30 -13.57 4.50 4.11
CA LEU A 30 -12.30 5.02 4.63
C LEU A 30 -11.24 5.09 3.52
N HIS A 31 -11.07 3.99 2.80
CA HIS A 31 -10.10 3.88 1.72
C HIS A 31 -10.44 4.79 0.53
N TRP A 32 -11.73 5.03 0.28
CA TRP A 32 -12.18 5.94 -0.75
C TRP A 32 -11.82 7.40 -0.48
N ASP A 33 -11.73 7.79 0.79
CA ASP A 33 -11.23 9.13 1.15
C ASP A 33 -9.78 9.32 0.72
N HIS A 34 -8.93 8.31 0.96
CA HIS A 34 -7.55 8.27 0.46
C HIS A 34 -7.50 8.39 -1.08
N HIS A 35 -8.29 7.62 -1.82
CA HIS A 35 -8.35 7.71 -3.28
C HIS A 35 -8.78 9.10 -3.77
N ARG A 36 -9.78 9.70 -3.15
CA ARG A 36 -10.25 11.06 -3.50
C ARG A 36 -9.16 12.09 -3.24
N TYR A 37 -8.50 12.00 -2.10
CA TYR A 37 -7.44 12.94 -1.74
C TYR A 37 -6.30 12.90 -2.74
N VAL A 38 -5.73 11.74 -3.01
CA VAL A 38 -4.63 11.54 -3.95
C VAL A 38 -4.99 12.02 -5.36
N ASN A 39 -6.21 11.78 -5.82
CA ASN A 39 -6.64 12.20 -7.17
C ASN A 39 -6.85 13.72 -7.30
N THR A 40 -6.95 14.46 -6.21
CA THR A 40 -7.29 15.89 -6.21
C THR A 40 -6.17 16.78 -5.67
N HIS A 41 -5.19 16.24 -4.96
CA HIS A 41 -4.13 16.99 -4.32
C HIS A 41 -2.75 16.51 -4.78
N SER A 42 -1.77 17.39 -4.70
CA SER A 42 -0.37 17.00 -4.82
C SER A 42 0.06 16.32 -3.52
N THR A 43 0.47 15.09 -3.62
CA THR A 43 0.99 14.30 -2.50
C THR A 43 2.51 14.40 -2.44
N GLY A 44 3.07 14.24 -1.26
CA GLY A 44 4.50 14.22 -1.02
C GLY A 44 4.79 14.11 0.47
N TRP A 45 6.02 13.86 0.80
CA TRP A 45 6.43 13.69 2.19
C TRP A 45 6.10 14.91 3.06
N GLN A 46 5.55 14.63 4.23
CA GLN A 46 5.25 15.60 5.28
C GLN A 46 5.78 15.08 6.63
N TRP A 47 6.04 15.98 7.58
CA TRP A 47 6.58 15.60 8.89
C TRP A 47 5.66 14.67 9.69
N ASN A 48 4.33 14.77 9.50
CA ASN A 48 3.34 13.90 10.14
C ASN A 48 3.43 12.43 9.68
N ASN A 49 4.03 12.15 8.52
CA ASN A 49 4.31 10.78 8.07
C ASN A 49 5.26 10.05 9.04
N LEU A 50 6.15 10.76 9.74
CA LEU A 50 6.98 10.17 10.79
C LEU A 50 6.16 9.58 11.95
N LEU A 51 4.94 10.05 12.13
CA LEU A 51 3.99 9.54 13.13
C LEU A 51 2.95 8.59 12.52
N LEU A 52 3.13 8.20 11.25
CA LEU A 52 2.19 7.39 10.48
C LEU A 52 0.79 8.03 10.42
N PHE A 53 0.76 9.36 10.24
CA PHE A 53 -0.43 10.14 10.02
C PHE A 53 -0.44 10.65 8.58
N ASN A 54 -1.60 10.52 7.93
CA ASN A 54 -1.88 11.08 6.63
C ASN A 54 -2.65 12.40 6.76
N ASP A 55 -2.91 13.05 5.63
CA ASP A 55 -3.51 14.40 5.58
C ASP A 55 -4.93 14.48 6.15
N THR A 56 -5.66 13.36 6.17
CA THR A 56 -7.01 13.29 6.73
C THR A 56 -7.14 12.15 7.74
N TRP A 57 -8.08 12.29 8.69
CA TRP A 57 -8.35 11.23 9.66
C TRP A 57 -8.86 9.92 9.03
N PRO A 58 -9.77 9.93 8.03
CA PRO A 58 -10.14 8.68 7.36
C PRO A 58 -8.97 8.01 6.65
N SER A 59 -8.11 8.77 5.97
CA SER A 59 -6.92 8.26 5.33
C SER A 59 -5.89 7.72 6.33
N THR A 60 -5.76 8.36 7.50
CA THR A 60 -4.94 7.84 8.61
C THR A 60 -5.50 6.54 9.16
N ALA A 61 -6.81 6.47 9.39
CA ALA A 61 -7.48 5.25 9.84
C ALA A 61 -7.34 4.12 8.82
N ASP A 62 -7.45 4.44 7.54
CA ASP A 62 -7.20 3.49 6.45
C ASP A 62 -5.79 2.91 6.52
N LEU A 63 -4.75 3.74 6.55
CA LEU A 63 -3.36 3.32 6.69
C LEU A 63 -3.16 2.38 7.89
N TRP A 64 -3.72 2.72 9.04
CA TRP A 64 -3.58 1.92 10.25
C TRP A 64 -4.30 0.57 10.14
N ILE A 65 -5.50 0.54 9.61
CA ILE A 65 -6.31 -0.68 9.49
C ILE A 65 -5.76 -1.60 8.40
N THR A 66 -5.29 -1.04 7.30
CA THR A 66 -4.92 -1.82 6.11
C THR A 66 -3.46 -2.26 6.10
N GLU A 67 -2.57 -1.52 6.77
CA GLU A 67 -1.13 -1.77 6.69
C GLU A 67 -0.45 -1.85 8.06
N VAL A 68 -0.61 -0.86 8.96
CA VAL A 68 0.13 -0.81 10.24
C VAL A 68 -0.27 -1.96 11.16
N ILE A 69 -1.55 -2.07 11.49
CA ILE A 69 -2.05 -3.12 12.40
C ILE A 69 -1.80 -4.52 11.84
N PRO A 70 -2.09 -4.81 10.56
CA PRO A 70 -1.74 -6.10 9.96
C PRO A 70 -0.26 -6.43 10.03
N THR A 71 0.62 -5.45 9.81
CA THR A 71 2.08 -5.64 9.90
C THR A 71 2.50 -5.99 11.33
N VAL A 72 1.96 -5.28 12.33
CA VAL A 72 2.22 -5.58 13.76
C VAL A 72 1.74 -6.97 14.12
N ILE A 73 0.53 -7.34 13.73
CA ILE A 73 -0.05 -8.67 13.99
C ILE A 73 0.78 -9.75 13.31
N PHE A 74 1.14 -9.56 12.04
CA PHE A 74 1.99 -10.50 11.29
C PHE A 74 3.33 -10.72 11.99
N SER A 75 4.00 -9.64 12.39
CA SER A 75 5.29 -9.70 13.07
C SER A 75 5.18 -10.39 14.44
N TYR A 76 4.12 -10.12 15.18
CA TYR A 76 3.88 -10.78 16.48
C TYR A 76 3.66 -12.28 16.32
N ILE A 77 2.85 -12.72 15.35
CA ILE A 77 2.56 -14.14 15.12
C ILE A 77 3.78 -14.90 14.63
N THR A 78 4.57 -14.29 13.75
CA THR A 78 5.74 -14.94 13.12
C THR A 78 7.03 -14.79 13.92
N GLY A 79 7.10 -13.84 14.85
CA GLY A 79 8.33 -13.47 15.56
C GLY A 79 9.31 -12.65 14.72
N GLU A 80 8.92 -12.19 13.52
CA GLU A 80 9.77 -11.52 12.55
C GLU A 80 9.70 -9.99 12.70
N TRP A 81 10.32 -9.48 13.75
CA TRP A 81 10.25 -8.06 14.14
C TRP A 81 10.88 -7.08 13.16
N TRP A 82 11.78 -7.54 12.29
CA TRP A 82 12.37 -6.71 11.25
C TRP A 82 11.33 -6.17 10.26
N VAL A 83 10.19 -6.86 10.08
CA VAL A 83 9.09 -6.45 9.20
C VAL A 83 8.48 -5.13 9.66
N ILE A 84 8.31 -4.93 10.98
CA ILE A 84 7.79 -3.67 11.52
C ILE A 84 8.76 -2.52 11.22
N TRP A 85 10.05 -2.71 11.44
CA TRP A 85 11.04 -1.66 11.20
C TRP A 85 11.16 -1.34 9.70
N PHE A 86 11.16 -2.36 8.85
CA PHE A 86 11.16 -2.17 7.40
C PHE A 86 9.92 -1.38 6.96
N TYR A 87 8.73 -1.79 7.43
CA TYR A 87 7.49 -1.11 7.11
C TYR A 87 7.48 0.35 7.63
N TYR A 88 7.93 0.57 8.87
CA TYR A 88 7.98 1.92 9.44
C TYR A 88 8.87 2.86 8.60
N VAL A 89 10.07 2.42 8.26
CA VAL A 89 10.97 3.23 7.41
C VAL A 89 10.32 3.52 6.06
N TRP A 90 9.68 2.52 5.48
CA TRP A 90 8.95 2.70 4.23
C TRP A 90 7.83 3.73 4.37
N ALA A 91 6.88 3.51 5.27
CA ALA A 91 5.70 4.35 5.45
C ALA A 91 6.05 5.78 5.88
N ALA A 92 6.99 5.92 6.81
CA ALA A 92 7.38 7.23 7.35
C ALA A 92 8.20 8.09 6.39
N LEU A 93 9.01 7.49 5.50
CA LEU A 93 9.98 8.23 4.69
C LEU A 93 9.76 8.14 3.18
N LEU A 94 9.22 7.03 2.68
CA LEU A 94 9.23 6.73 1.25
C LEU A 94 7.84 6.65 0.62
N GLN A 95 6.84 6.17 1.35
CA GLN A 95 5.53 5.84 0.81
C GLN A 95 4.91 7.03 0.08
N GLU A 96 4.67 8.15 0.76
CA GLU A 96 4.06 9.33 0.14
C GLU A 96 4.91 9.95 -0.98
N THR A 97 6.22 9.79 -0.92
CA THR A 97 7.12 10.31 -1.96
C THR A 97 7.11 9.46 -3.23
N LEU A 98 6.94 8.15 -3.10
CA LEU A 98 7.09 7.21 -4.19
C LEU A 98 5.76 6.72 -4.75
N GLU A 99 4.79 6.36 -3.89
CA GLU A 99 3.58 5.68 -4.33
C GLU A 99 2.66 6.55 -5.18
N HIS A 100 2.50 7.81 -4.80
CA HIS A 100 1.62 8.75 -5.50
C HIS A 100 2.33 9.66 -6.50
N ASN A 101 3.59 9.39 -6.80
CA ASN A 101 4.39 10.23 -7.69
C ASN A 101 4.31 9.74 -9.15
N PRO A 102 3.69 10.51 -10.06
CA PRO A 102 3.55 10.11 -11.47
C PRO A 102 4.88 10.05 -12.25
N LYS A 103 5.96 10.62 -11.70
CA LYS A 103 7.30 10.56 -12.30
C LYS A 103 8.03 9.27 -11.93
N VAL A 104 7.58 8.57 -10.87
CA VAL A 104 8.15 7.31 -10.43
C VAL A 104 7.57 6.17 -11.27
N ASN A 105 8.46 5.35 -11.85
CA ASN A 105 8.10 4.12 -12.52
C ASN A 105 9.17 3.07 -12.19
N VAL A 106 8.92 2.28 -11.17
CA VAL A 106 9.84 1.26 -10.64
C VAL A 106 9.37 -0.17 -10.92
N TYR A 107 8.33 -0.30 -11.74
CA TYR A 107 7.85 -1.60 -12.21
C TYR A 107 8.97 -2.30 -13.05
N PRO A 108 9.19 -3.63 -12.96
CA PRO A 108 8.37 -4.62 -12.24
C PRO A 108 8.81 -4.90 -10.78
N TRP A 109 9.72 -4.12 -10.23
CA TRP A 109 10.32 -4.40 -8.93
C TRP A 109 9.43 -3.99 -7.75
N LEU A 110 8.83 -2.80 -7.85
CA LEU A 110 7.93 -2.24 -6.86
C LEU A 110 6.63 -1.76 -7.49
N THR A 111 5.59 -1.66 -6.67
CA THR A 111 4.26 -1.21 -7.08
C THR A 111 4.06 0.30 -6.99
N SER A 112 5.09 1.06 -6.62
CA SER A 112 5.00 2.51 -6.43
C SER A 112 4.88 3.31 -7.73
N GLY A 113 4.41 4.54 -7.62
CA GLY A 113 4.34 5.51 -8.71
C GLY A 113 3.24 5.17 -9.73
N LYS A 114 3.59 5.13 -11.00
CA LYS A 114 2.61 4.90 -12.07
C LYS A 114 1.77 3.65 -11.87
N TRP A 115 2.33 2.55 -11.33
CA TRP A 115 1.59 1.33 -11.04
C TRP A 115 0.45 1.58 -10.04
N HIS A 116 0.77 2.22 -8.92
CA HIS A 116 -0.20 2.51 -7.87
C HIS A 116 -1.24 3.55 -8.33
N LEU A 117 -0.81 4.56 -9.10
CA LEU A 117 -1.72 5.55 -9.68
C LEU A 117 -2.72 4.97 -10.69
N VAL A 118 -2.40 3.86 -11.36
CA VAL A 118 -3.39 3.11 -12.16
C VAL A 118 -4.47 2.52 -11.26
N HIS A 119 -4.09 2.01 -10.06
CA HIS A 119 -5.05 1.56 -9.06
C HIS A 119 -5.99 2.69 -8.61
N HIS A 120 -5.45 3.89 -8.33
CA HIS A 120 -6.26 5.06 -7.96
C HIS A 120 -7.29 5.46 -9.03
N LYS A 121 -6.99 5.23 -10.30
CA LYS A 121 -7.93 5.48 -11.42
C LYS A 121 -8.91 4.34 -11.64
N ASN A 122 -8.47 3.11 -11.42
CA ASN A 122 -9.25 1.90 -11.61
C ASN A 122 -9.06 0.93 -10.43
N THR A 123 -9.90 1.07 -9.44
CA THR A 123 -9.85 0.33 -8.17
C THR A 123 -10.12 -1.18 -8.28
N ARG A 124 -10.23 -1.72 -9.49
CA ARG A 124 -10.40 -3.16 -9.74
C ARG A 124 -9.09 -3.87 -10.06
N ASN A 125 -7.98 -3.14 -10.10
CA ASN A 125 -6.67 -3.65 -10.49
C ASN A 125 -5.57 -3.14 -9.57
N ASN A 126 -4.40 -3.79 -9.60
CA ASN A 126 -3.16 -3.33 -9.01
C ASN A 126 -3.23 -3.11 -7.48
N TYR A 127 -3.67 -4.12 -6.75
CA TYR A 127 -3.80 -4.08 -5.29
C TYR A 127 -2.49 -4.30 -4.52
N GLY A 128 -1.42 -4.69 -5.20
CA GLY A 128 -0.12 -4.95 -4.57
C GLY A 128 0.44 -3.69 -3.90
N VAL A 129 0.91 -3.82 -2.64
CA VAL A 129 1.47 -2.70 -1.87
C VAL A 129 2.97 -2.54 -2.14
N PHE A 130 3.75 -3.61 -2.12
CA PHE A 130 5.21 -3.58 -2.35
C PHE A 130 5.62 -4.25 -3.65
N THR A 131 4.97 -5.33 -4.00
CA THR A 131 5.33 -6.15 -5.15
C THR A 131 4.11 -6.41 -6.03
N PRO A 132 4.26 -6.39 -7.37
CA PRO A 132 3.17 -6.73 -8.30
C PRO A 132 2.93 -8.25 -8.39
N LEU A 133 3.73 -9.07 -7.69
CA LEU A 133 3.65 -10.52 -7.76
C LEU A 133 2.22 -11.04 -7.54
N TRP A 134 1.55 -10.53 -6.50
CA TRP A 134 0.22 -11.01 -6.13
C TRP A 134 -0.85 -10.60 -7.14
N ASP A 135 -0.73 -9.42 -7.73
CA ASP A 135 -1.58 -9.01 -8.85
C ASP A 135 -1.39 -9.91 -10.06
N MET A 136 -0.16 -10.37 -10.32
CA MET A 136 0.11 -11.31 -11.40
C MET A 136 -0.45 -12.69 -11.10
N VAL A 137 -0.27 -13.21 -9.88
CA VAL A 137 -0.80 -14.51 -9.44
C VAL A 137 -2.32 -14.55 -9.50
N PHE A 138 -2.98 -13.50 -9.01
CA PHE A 138 -4.45 -13.42 -8.96
C PHE A 138 -5.09 -12.73 -10.18
N ARG A 139 -4.28 -12.40 -11.20
CA ARG A 139 -4.72 -11.78 -12.45
C ARG A 139 -5.47 -10.45 -12.25
N THR A 140 -5.06 -9.69 -11.27
CA THR A 140 -5.57 -8.34 -10.98
C THR A 140 -4.65 -7.24 -11.47
N HIS A 141 -3.60 -7.56 -12.21
CA HIS A 141 -2.69 -6.58 -12.78
C HIS A 141 -3.28 -5.88 -14.02
N ASN A 142 -2.96 -4.59 -14.17
CA ASN A 142 -3.26 -3.82 -15.37
C ASN A 142 -1.99 -3.08 -15.83
N PHE A 143 -1.41 -3.53 -16.94
CA PHE A 143 -0.21 -2.93 -17.54
C PHE A 143 -0.54 -1.90 -18.60
N LYS A 144 -1.74 -1.90 -19.16
CA LYS A 144 -2.08 -1.10 -20.35
C LYS A 144 -2.20 0.40 -20.04
N ASP A 145 -2.58 0.74 -18.82
CA ASP A 145 -2.85 2.12 -18.42
C ASP A 145 -1.62 2.81 -17.77
N GLN A 146 -0.44 2.18 -17.86
CA GLN A 146 0.82 2.74 -17.34
C GLN A 146 1.57 3.63 -18.34
N GLN A 147 1.09 3.72 -19.58
CA GLN A 147 1.72 4.51 -20.65
C GLN A 147 1.33 5.97 -20.59
#